data_aa21a1ac491da0f444036314dce5529d
#
_entry.id   aa21a1ac491da0f444036314dce5529d
#
_cell.length_a   1.000
_cell.length_b   1.000
_cell.length_c   1.000
_cell.angle_alpha   90.00
_cell.angle_beta   90.00
_cell.angle_gamma   90.00
#
_symmetry.space_group_name_H-M   'P 1'
#
loop_
_entity.id
_entity.type
_entity.pdbx_description
1 polymer ?
#
loop_
_entity_poly.entity_id
_entity_poly.type
_entity_poly.pdbx_seq_one_letter_code
_entity_poly.pdbx_strand_id
1 'polypeptide(L)'
;KIFNYLTMIKNTGYDFKRNYYSNGDIIYTPEVRYNVPASNEVNLLMSQNDETLRAVVISDTHIGSEKERLDLLEDTYNYCISKGIHVIFNCGDIIDNISNPGKVDSEDRVNYLLNNYPFDKSILNFIVLGNHDISPLKVYGQNLMTILNNYRHDLVTIGYCEGLINVKNEAIVLSHPYIDCSLNANKQSKIVFYGHSHFYKIKNFLSQVRY
;
A
#
# COMPACT_ATOMS: atom_id res chain seq x y z
N LYS A 1 1.75 -23.94 2.09
CA LYS A 1 3.03 -24.72 2.16
C LYS A 1 4.26 -23.81 2.19
N ILE A 2 4.36 -22.76 1.35
CA ILE A 2 5.50 -21.82 1.32
C ILE A 2 5.67 -21.10 2.67
N PHE A 3 4.58 -20.71 3.32
CA PHE A 3 4.60 -20.00 4.61
C PHE A 3 5.30 -20.80 5.73
N ASN A 4 5.09 -22.10 5.79
CA ASN A 4 5.76 -22.95 6.79
C ASN A 4 7.26 -23.05 6.55
N TYR A 5 7.71 -23.05 5.28
CA TYR A 5 9.14 -23.04 4.94
C TYR A 5 9.81 -21.73 5.33
N LEU A 6 9.15 -20.59 5.04
CA LEU A 6 9.68 -19.26 5.41
C LEU A 6 9.81 -19.11 6.93
N THR A 7 8.85 -19.63 7.69
CA THR A 7 8.90 -19.61 9.17
C THR A 7 10.04 -20.50 9.71
N MET A 8 10.25 -21.68 9.12
CA MET A 8 11.36 -22.56 9.51
C MET A 8 12.73 -21.91 9.27
N ILE A 9 12.90 -21.23 8.14
CA ILE A 9 14.17 -20.57 7.79
C ILE A 9 14.41 -19.33 8.66
N LYS A 10 13.37 -18.57 9.04
CA LYS A 10 13.48 -17.46 10.00
C LYS A 10 14.09 -17.90 11.34
N ASN A 11 13.79 -19.12 11.79
CA ASN A 11 14.35 -19.69 13.02
C ASN A 11 15.85 -20.02 12.91
N THR A 12 16.42 -20.01 11.70
CA THR A 12 17.87 -20.25 11.48
C THR A 12 18.71 -18.95 11.40
N GLY A 13 18.10 -17.79 11.68
CA GLY A 13 18.81 -16.49 11.69
C GLY A 13 18.78 -15.74 10.35
N TYR A 14 18.10 -16.29 9.34
CA TYR A 14 17.87 -15.60 8.07
C TYR A 14 16.50 -14.91 8.06
N ASP A 15 16.41 -13.80 7.36
CA ASP A 15 15.17 -13.17 6.96
C ASP A 15 15.02 -13.22 5.44
N PHE A 16 13.90 -12.76 4.94
CA PHE A 16 13.63 -12.73 3.52
C PHE A 16 13.27 -11.31 3.09
N LYS A 17 14.02 -10.82 2.12
CA LYS A 17 13.63 -9.64 1.37
C LYS A 17 12.56 -10.02 0.37
N ARG A 18 11.45 -9.28 0.35
CA ARG A 18 10.44 -9.37 -0.71
C ARG A 18 10.81 -8.44 -1.84
N ASN A 19 10.92 -8.98 -3.04
CA ASN A 19 11.12 -8.19 -4.24
C ASN A 19 9.82 -8.25 -5.04
N TYR A 20 9.27 -7.10 -5.36
CA TYR A 20 7.99 -6.95 -6.05
C TYR A 20 8.24 -6.59 -7.50
N TYR A 21 7.52 -7.23 -8.42
CA TYR A 21 7.64 -7.03 -9.86
C TYR A 21 6.37 -6.42 -10.45
N SER A 22 6.51 -5.66 -11.54
CA SER A 22 5.42 -4.96 -12.21
C SER A 22 4.36 -5.87 -12.83
N ASN A 23 4.67 -7.16 -13.00
CA ASN A 23 3.73 -8.20 -13.46
C ASN A 23 2.94 -8.86 -12.31
N GLY A 24 3.07 -8.33 -11.09
CA GLY A 24 2.41 -8.86 -9.89
C GLY A 24 3.18 -9.97 -9.15
N ASP A 25 4.36 -10.37 -9.62
CA ASP A 25 5.15 -11.40 -8.94
C ASP A 25 5.80 -10.87 -7.66
N ILE A 26 5.91 -11.76 -6.67
CA ILE A 26 6.68 -11.56 -5.44
C ILE A 26 7.76 -12.61 -5.37
N ILE A 27 9.03 -12.20 -5.40
CA ILE A 27 10.17 -13.10 -5.24
C ILE A 27 10.82 -12.88 -3.88
N TYR A 28 10.99 -13.96 -3.11
CA TYR A 28 11.64 -13.95 -1.80
C TYR A 28 13.10 -14.31 -1.96
N THR A 29 14.01 -13.42 -1.55
CA THR A 29 15.46 -13.69 -1.50
C THR A 29 15.93 -13.78 -0.05
N PRO A 30 16.74 -14.80 0.34
CA PRO A 30 17.30 -14.86 1.68
C PRO A 30 18.21 -13.65 1.95
N GLU A 31 18.09 -13.09 3.15
CA GLU A 31 18.90 -11.97 3.60
C GLU A 31 19.39 -12.21 5.02
N VAL A 32 20.64 -11.84 5.33
CA VAL A 32 21.12 -11.89 6.72
C VAL A 32 20.44 -10.77 7.50
N ARG A 33 19.93 -11.09 8.71
CA ARG A 33 19.32 -10.08 9.58
C ARG A 33 20.34 -9.03 9.98
N TYR A 34 20.22 -7.86 9.39
CA TYR A 34 20.74 -6.64 9.95
C TYR A 34 19.58 -5.91 10.63
N ASN A 35 19.81 -5.32 11.81
CA ASN A 35 18.85 -4.40 12.46
C ASN A 35 18.76 -3.12 11.63
N VAL A 36 18.11 -3.17 10.47
CA VAL A 36 17.80 -2.00 9.67
C VAL A 36 16.45 -1.47 10.13
N PRO A 37 16.31 -0.17 10.45
CA PRO A 37 15.01 0.42 10.70
C PRO A 37 14.09 0.15 9.50
N ALA A 38 12.81 -0.15 9.77
CA ALA A 38 11.83 -0.33 8.71
C ALA A 38 11.82 0.92 7.82
N SER A 39 12.36 0.81 6.62
CA SER A 39 12.32 1.91 5.66
C SER A 39 10.92 1.99 5.08
N ASN A 40 10.34 3.19 5.03
CA ASN A 40 9.10 3.46 4.30
C ASN A 40 9.35 3.45 2.79
N GLU A 41 10.11 2.48 2.33
CA GLU A 41 10.63 2.41 0.97
C GLU A 41 10.56 0.99 0.42
N VAL A 42 10.11 0.86 -0.81
CA VAL A 42 10.07 -0.41 -1.53
C VAL A 42 10.63 -0.23 -2.95
N ASN A 43 11.34 -1.25 -3.43
CA ASN A 43 11.78 -1.30 -4.82
C ASN A 43 10.81 -2.17 -5.63
N LEU A 44 10.19 -1.56 -6.65
CA LEU A 44 9.35 -2.25 -7.63
C LEU A 44 10.20 -2.54 -8.87
N LEU A 45 10.51 -3.81 -9.06
CA LEU A 45 11.30 -4.24 -10.20
C LEU A 45 10.41 -4.40 -11.43
N MET A 46 10.86 -3.86 -12.56
CA MET A 46 10.19 -4.08 -13.83
C MET A 46 10.44 -5.50 -14.31
N SER A 47 9.40 -6.18 -14.81
CA SER A 47 9.59 -7.46 -15.46
C SER A 47 10.37 -7.29 -16.77
N GLN A 48 11.03 -8.35 -17.24
CA GLN A 48 11.97 -8.27 -18.38
C GLN A 48 11.35 -7.72 -19.67
N ASN A 49 10.03 -7.87 -19.81
CA ASN A 49 9.29 -7.45 -21.01
C ASN A 49 8.57 -6.10 -20.84
N ASP A 50 8.65 -5.47 -19.66
CA ASP A 50 7.94 -4.23 -19.40
C ASP A 50 8.85 -3.01 -19.61
N GLU A 51 8.56 -2.22 -20.64
CA GLU A 51 9.21 -0.93 -20.85
C GLU A 51 8.59 0.17 -19.99
N THR A 52 7.29 0.09 -19.74
CA THR A 52 6.51 1.10 -19.02
C THR A 52 5.75 0.49 -17.85
N LEU A 53 5.73 1.17 -16.69
CA LEU A 53 4.87 0.82 -15.58
C LEU A 53 3.46 1.34 -15.84
N ARG A 54 2.47 0.44 -15.78
CA ARG A 54 1.04 0.78 -15.74
C ARG A 54 0.53 0.49 -14.33
N ALA A 55 -0.10 1.48 -13.71
CA ALA A 55 -0.70 1.35 -12.40
C ALA A 55 -2.02 2.10 -12.33
N VAL A 56 -2.90 1.65 -11.45
CA VAL A 56 -4.09 2.40 -11.03
C VAL A 56 -3.78 3.07 -9.70
N VAL A 57 -4.28 4.26 -9.47
CA VAL A 57 -4.15 4.98 -8.19
C VAL A 57 -5.53 5.11 -7.57
N ILE A 58 -5.63 4.69 -6.32
CA ILE A 58 -6.85 4.82 -5.49
C ILE A 58 -6.49 5.44 -4.14
N SER A 59 -7.49 5.90 -3.42
CA SER A 59 -7.36 6.41 -2.06
C SER A 59 -8.71 6.45 -1.35
N ASP A 60 -8.67 6.57 -0.02
CA ASP A 60 -9.84 6.93 0.80
C ASP A 60 -11.04 5.99 0.58
N THR A 61 -10.79 4.68 0.58
CA THR A 61 -11.84 3.66 0.37
C THR A 61 -12.75 3.50 1.58
N HIS A 62 -12.28 3.86 2.78
CA HIS A 62 -13.05 3.87 4.04
C HIS A 62 -13.93 2.64 4.23
N ILE A 63 -13.35 1.45 4.05
CA ILE A 63 -14.06 0.18 4.18
C ILE A 63 -14.60 0.05 5.60
N GLY A 64 -15.86 -0.39 5.69
CA GLY A 64 -16.63 -0.47 6.94
C GLY A 64 -17.41 0.78 7.27
N SER A 65 -17.29 1.87 6.51
CA SER A 65 -18.16 3.04 6.63
C SER A 65 -19.55 2.78 6.04
N GLU A 66 -20.53 3.59 6.42
CA GLU A 66 -21.87 3.53 5.80
C GLU A 66 -21.85 3.90 4.30
N LYS A 67 -20.84 4.63 3.88
CA LYS A 67 -20.68 5.14 2.51
C LYS A 67 -19.64 4.37 1.69
N GLU A 68 -19.15 3.25 2.20
CA GLU A 68 -18.18 2.45 1.44
C GLU A 68 -18.74 2.03 0.07
N ARG A 69 -17.87 1.95 -0.91
CA ARG A 69 -18.19 1.56 -2.29
C ARG A 69 -17.33 0.37 -2.71
N LEU A 70 -17.58 -0.79 -2.07
CA LEU A 70 -16.89 -2.05 -2.43
C LEU A 70 -17.16 -2.45 -3.88
N ASP A 71 -18.34 -2.09 -4.42
CA ASP A 71 -18.68 -2.28 -5.82
C ASP A 71 -17.69 -1.57 -6.75
N LEU A 72 -17.34 -0.31 -6.47
CA LEU A 72 -16.37 0.44 -7.27
C LEU A 72 -14.94 -0.09 -7.10
N LEU A 73 -14.61 -0.58 -5.90
CA LEU A 73 -13.31 -1.18 -5.66
C LEU A 73 -13.17 -2.50 -6.43
N GLU A 74 -14.22 -3.33 -6.46
CA GLU A 74 -14.28 -4.55 -7.26
C GLU A 74 -14.20 -4.24 -8.76
N ASP A 75 -14.95 -3.24 -9.24
CA ASP A 75 -14.87 -2.77 -10.63
C ASP A 75 -13.44 -2.31 -10.99
N THR A 76 -12.74 -1.69 -10.05
CA THR A 76 -11.33 -1.29 -10.23
C THR A 76 -10.43 -2.51 -10.44
N TYR A 77 -10.60 -3.56 -9.63
CA TYR A 77 -9.86 -4.81 -9.80
C TYR A 77 -10.17 -5.48 -11.13
N ASN A 78 -11.46 -5.57 -11.50
CA ASN A 78 -11.91 -6.12 -12.78
C ASN A 78 -11.33 -5.33 -13.98
N TYR A 79 -11.28 -4.00 -13.86
CA TYR A 79 -10.61 -3.16 -14.86
C TYR A 79 -9.12 -3.48 -14.96
N CYS A 80 -8.41 -3.58 -13.84
CA CYS A 80 -6.99 -3.94 -13.80
C CYS A 80 -6.75 -5.28 -14.52
N ILE A 81 -7.52 -6.32 -14.17
CA ILE A 81 -7.43 -7.64 -14.79
C ILE A 81 -7.66 -7.55 -16.31
N SER A 82 -8.74 -6.86 -16.74
CA SER A 82 -9.09 -6.73 -18.15
C SER A 82 -8.04 -6.00 -19.00
N LYS A 83 -7.24 -5.14 -18.36
CA LYS A 83 -6.20 -4.33 -19.02
C LYS A 83 -4.78 -4.88 -18.79
N GLY A 84 -4.62 -5.98 -18.06
CA GLY A 84 -3.32 -6.51 -17.67
C GLY A 84 -2.52 -5.48 -16.86
N ILE A 85 -3.17 -4.80 -15.91
CA ILE A 85 -2.54 -3.90 -14.94
C ILE A 85 -2.38 -4.69 -13.65
N HIS A 86 -1.15 -4.80 -13.16
CA HIS A 86 -0.79 -5.65 -12.03
C HIS A 86 -0.42 -4.86 -10.77
N VAL A 87 -0.48 -3.53 -10.83
CA VAL A 87 -0.09 -2.64 -9.74
C VAL A 87 -1.18 -1.64 -9.42
N ILE A 88 -1.55 -1.57 -8.15
CA ILE A 88 -2.40 -0.51 -7.60
C ILE A 88 -1.57 0.27 -6.58
N PHE A 89 -1.63 1.59 -6.62
CA PHE A 89 -1.13 2.49 -5.59
C PHE A 89 -2.29 3.03 -4.78
N ASN A 90 -2.26 2.81 -3.46
CA ASN A 90 -3.30 3.26 -2.55
C ASN A 90 -2.73 4.31 -1.59
N CYS A 91 -3.28 5.52 -1.65
CA CYS A 91 -2.83 6.66 -0.87
C CYS A 91 -3.51 6.77 0.51
N GLY A 92 -3.93 5.65 1.10
CA GLY A 92 -4.35 5.58 2.50
C GLY A 92 -5.84 5.68 2.77
N ASP A 93 -6.18 5.61 4.04
CA ASP A 93 -7.55 5.52 4.57
C ASP A 93 -8.33 4.38 3.90
N ILE A 94 -7.73 3.17 3.96
CA ILE A 94 -8.36 1.95 3.42
C ILE A 94 -9.51 1.47 4.28
N ILE A 95 -9.42 1.67 5.61
CA ILE A 95 -10.46 1.36 6.58
C ILE A 95 -11.05 2.67 7.12
N ASP A 96 -12.33 2.66 7.47
CA ASP A 96 -12.90 3.82 8.17
C ASP A 96 -12.46 3.88 9.63
N ASN A 97 -12.48 5.08 10.21
CA ASN A 97 -12.13 5.27 11.61
C ASN A 97 -13.02 4.41 12.51
N ILE A 98 -12.39 3.63 13.37
CA ILE A 98 -13.07 2.69 14.28
C ILE A 98 -14.08 3.40 15.20
N SER A 99 -13.83 4.67 15.53
CA SER A 99 -14.74 5.47 16.36
C SER A 99 -15.97 6.02 15.61
N ASN A 100 -15.98 5.91 14.27
CA ASN A 100 -17.13 6.35 13.49
C ASN A 100 -18.22 5.27 13.46
N PRO A 101 -19.51 5.66 13.37
CA PRO A 101 -20.57 4.73 12.99
C PRO A 101 -20.25 4.07 11.65
N GLY A 102 -20.61 2.81 11.48
CA GLY A 102 -20.31 2.09 10.26
C GLY A 102 -21.23 0.89 10.03
N LYS A 103 -21.04 0.21 8.90
CA LYS A 103 -21.81 -0.99 8.51
C LYS A 103 -21.63 -2.16 9.45
N VAL A 104 -20.48 -2.21 10.13
CA VAL A 104 -20.12 -3.27 11.08
C VAL A 104 -19.61 -2.65 12.36
N ASP A 105 -19.69 -3.42 13.43
CA ASP A 105 -19.19 -3.00 14.74
C ASP A 105 -17.69 -2.72 14.66
N SER A 106 -17.25 -1.77 15.49
CA SER A 106 -15.87 -1.28 15.47
C SER A 106 -14.84 -2.39 15.71
N GLU A 107 -15.14 -3.38 16.56
CA GLU A 107 -14.27 -4.52 16.86
C GLU A 107 -14.08 -5.44 15.67
N ASP A 108 -15.08 -5.58 14.81
CA ASP A 108 -15.08 -6.46 13.63
C ASP A 108 -14.56 -5.78 12.37
N ARG A 109 -14.34 -4.48 12.40
CA ARG A 109 -14.04 -3.69 11.18
C ARG A 109 -12.76 -4.12 10.48
N VAL A 110 -11.74 -4.51 11.22
CA VAL A 110 -10.49 -5.04 10.64
C VAL A 110 -10.73 -6.40 9.96
N ASN A 111 -11.51 -7.28 10.60
CA ASN A 111 -11.89 -8.56 10.00
C ASN A 111 -12.76 -8.35 8.75
N TYR A 112 -13.65 -7.37 8.80
CA TYR A 112 -14.48 -7.00 7.66
C TYR A 112 -13.63 -6.53 6.47
N LEU A 113 -12.64 -5.68 6.72
CA LEU A 113 -11.65 -5.26 5.70
C LEU A 113 -10.95 -6.49 5.08
N LEU A 114 -10.40 -7.38 5.91
CA LEU A 114 -9.65 -8.55 5.44
C LEU A 114 -10.49 -9.46 4.53
N ASN A 115 -11.78 -9.59 4.82
CA ASN A 115 -12.70 -10.48 4.11
C ASN A 115 -13.32 -9.85 2.86
N ASN A 116 -13.43 -8.52 2.81
CA ASN A 116 -14.18 -7.84 1.74
C ASN A 116 -13.29 -7.00 0.81
N TYR A 117 -12.03 -6.74 1.18
CA TYR A 117 -11.10 -6.10 0.24
C TYR A 117 -10.82 -7.07 -0.92
N PRO A 118 -11.04 -6.68 -2.20
CA PRO A 118 -10.87 -7.55 -3.33
C PRO A 118 -9.48 -8.21 -3.37
N PHE A 119 -9.42 -9.38 -3.95
CA PHE A 119 -8.18 -10.14 -4.11
C PHE A 119 -8.06 -10.70 -5.53
N ASP A 120 -6.93 -10.47 -6.14
CA ASP A 120 -6.47 -11.22 -7.32
C ASP A 120 -4.98 -11.48 -7.21
N LYS A 121 -4.57 -12.72 -7.50
CA LYS A 121 -3.18 -13.17 -7.36
C LYS A 121 -2.19 -12.43 -8.26
N SER A 122 -2.67 -11.78 -9.30
CA SER A 122 -1.85 -11.02 -10.27
C SER A 122 -1.74 -9.54 -9.94
N ILE A 123 -2.40 -9.06 -8.88
CA ILE A 123 -2.43 -7.64 -8.51
C ILE A 123 -1.71 -7.43 -7.19
N LEU A 124 -0.73 -6.53 -7.18
CA LEU A 124 -0.10 -6.00 -5.97
C LEU A 124 -0.64 -4.61 -5.69
N ASN A 125 -1.08 -4.39 -4.46
CA ASN A 125 -1.56 -3.10 -3.99
C ASN A 125 -0.58 -2.53 -2.97
N PHE A 126 0.15 -1.48 -3.34
CA PHE A 126 1.08 -0.77 -2.47
C PHE A 126 0.33 0.32 -1.71
N ILE A 127 0.34 0.25 -0.39
CA ILE A 127 -0.50 1.05 0.48
C ILE A 127 0.34 1.89 1.43
N VAL A 128 0.13 3.20 1.44
CA VAL A 128 0.48 4.04 2.57
C VAL A 128 -0.72 4.13 3.51
N LEU A 129 -0.51 4.01 4.82
CA LEU A 129 -1.60 4.07 5.79
C LEU A 129 -1.90 5.52 6.18
N GLY A 130 -3.20 5.87 6.18
CA GLY A 130 -3.69 7.19 6.56
C GLY A 130 -4.09 7.30 8.03
N ASN A 131 -4.73 8.42 8.37
CA ASN A 131 -5.12 8.69 9.76
C ASN A 131 -6.26 7.80 10.29
N HIS A 132 -7.14 7.32 9.42
CA HIS A 132 -8.18 6.37 9.81
C HIS A 132 -7.58 4.98 10.07
N ASP A 133 -6.57 4.59 9.31
CA ASP A 133 -5.90 3.30 9.41
C ASP A 133 -5.13 3.09 10.73
N ILE A 134 -4.83 4.17 11.45
CA ILE A 134 -4.18 4.13 12.77
C ILE A 134 -5.21 3.89 13.90
N SER A 135 -6.49 4.12 13.64
CA SER A 135 -7.53 4.04 14.68
C SER A 135 -7.65 2.65 15.34
N PRO A 136 -7.52 1.50 14.63
CA PRO A 136 -7.50 0.19 15.25
C PRO A 136 -6.38 0.01 16.28
N LEU A 137 -5.20 0.59 15.99
CA LEU A 137 -4.07 0.55 16.92
C LEU A 137 -4.36 1.38 18.19
N LYS A 138 -4.92 2.58 18.02
CA LYS A 138 -5.21 3.49 19.13
C LYS A 138 -6.30 2.95 20.07
N VAL A 139 -7.31 2.29 19.55
CA VAL A 139 -8.48 1.83 20.31
C VAL A 139 -8.31 0.41 20.84
N TYR A 140 -7.80 -0.51 20.01
CA TYR A 140 -7.76 -1.95 20.30
C TYR A 140 -6.35 -2.54 20.32
N GLY A 141 -5.30 -1.74 20.12
CA GLY A 141 -3.92 -2.24 20.00
C GLY A 141 -3.67 -3.04 18.72
N GLN A 142 -4.56 -3.00 17.75
CA GLN A 142 -4.48 -3.75 16.49
C GLN A 142 -3.67 -2.95 15.45
N ASN A 143 -2.43 -3.33 15.25
CA ASN A 143 -1.58 -2.72 14.22
C ASN A 143 -1.96 -3.22 12.83
N LEU A 144 -2.67 -2.38 12.05
CA LEU A 144 -3.18 -2.75 10.72
C LEU A 144 -2.05 -3.13 9.76
N MET A 145 -0.91 -2.43 9.79
CA MET A 145 0.27 -2.78 8.98
C MET A 145 0.73 -4.22 9.25
N THR A 146 0.84 -4.59 10.52
CA THR A 146 1.26 -5.94 10.92
C THR A 146 0.23 -6.98 10.49
N ILE A 147 -1.06 -6.66 10.65
CA ILE A 147 -2.16 -7.56 10.28
C ILE A 147 -2.15 -7.80 8.76
N LEU A 148 -2.13 -6.74 7.95
CA LEU A 148 -2.10 -6.86 6.49
C LEU A 148 -0.88 -7.66 6.02
N ASN A 149 0.30 -7.35 6.53
CA ASN A 149 1.52 -8.06 6.17
C ASN A 149 1.49 -9.57 6.51
N ASN A 150 0.70 -9.97 7.51
CA ASN A 150 0.57 -11.36 7.92
C ASN A 150 -0.50 -12.13 7.14
N TYR A 151 -1.60 -11.47 6.78
CA TYR A 151 -2.78 -12.15 6.22
C TYR A 151 -3.04 -11.86 4.75
N ARG A 152 -2.54 -10.72 4.23
CA ARG A 152 -2.80 -10.25 2.86
C ARG A 152 -1.50 -9.80 2.21
N HIS A 153 -0.76 -10.76 1.64
CA HIS A 153 0.54 -10.48 1.00
C HIS A 153 0.44 -9.64 -0.28
N ASP A 154 -0.75 -9.58 -0.86
CA ASP A 154 -1.10 -8.72 -1.99
C ASP A 154 -1.26 -7.24 -1.58
N LEU A 155 -1.55 -6.97 -0.29
CA LEU A 155 -1.66 -5.64 0.28
C LEU A 155 -0.33 -5.25 0.95
N VAL A 156 0.53 -4.61 0.19
CA VAL A 156 1.90 -4.27 0.60
C VAL A 156 1.91 -2.91 1.30
N THR A 157 1.93 -2.91 2.61
CA THR A 157 2.02 -1.66 3.37
C THR A 157 3.44 -1.10 3.34
N ILE A 158 3.61 0.14 2.91
CA ILE A 158 4.90 0.80 2.72
C ILE A 158 5.21 1.88 3.74
N GLY A 159 4.24 2.26 4.58
CA GLY A 159 4.46 3.23 5.66
C GLY A 159 3.18 3.85 6.17
N TYR A 160 3.34 4.73 7.15
CA TYR A 160 2.29 5.62 7.63
C TYR A 160 2.51 7.01 7.04
N CYS A 161 1.45 7.68 6.60
CA CYS A 161 1.44 9.02 6.03
C CYS A 161 2.19 9.16 4.71
N GLU A 162 3.30 8.51 4.53
CA GLU A 162 4.15 8.61 3.36
C GLU A 162 4.92 7.32 3.12
N GLY A 163 5.08 6.97 1.85
CA GLY A 163 5.87 5.84 1.41
C GLY A 163 6.49 6.09 0.05
N LEU A 164 7.67 5.52 -0.18
CA LEU A 164 8.46 5.68 -1.39
C LEU A 164 8.49 4.37 -2.19
N ILE A 165 8.20 4.46 -3.46
CA ILE A 165 8.31 3.35 -4.41
C ILE A 165 9.36 3.71 -5.45
N ASN A 166 10.47 3.00 -5.44
CA ASN A 166 11.51 3.15 -6.45
C ASN A 166 11.24 2.23 -7.63
N VAL A 167 11.20 2.81 -8.82
CA VAL A 167 11.02 2.11 -10.09
C VAL A 167 12.13 2.53 -11.04
N LYS A 168 13.04 1.62 -11.37
CA LYS A 168 14.25 1.95 -12.14
C LYS A 168 15.03 3.08 -11.44
N ASN A 169 15.14 4.23 -12.10
CA ASN A 169 15.86 5.43 -11.60
C ASN A 169 14.90 6.54 -11.12
N GLU A 170 13.61 6.23 -11.01
CA GLU A 170 12.59 7.20 -10.62
C GLU A 170 11.96 6.80 -9.27
N ALA A 171 11.54 7.79 -8.51
CA ALA A 171 10.86 7.61 -7.25
C ALA A 171 9.42 8.13 -7.33
N ILE A 172 8.48 7.30 -6.89
CA ILE A 172 7.06 7.64 -6.75
C ILE A 172 6.77 7.73 -5.26
N VAL A 173 6.17 8.83 -4.82
CA VAL A 173 5.73 9.02 -3.43
C VAL A 173 4.22 8.82 -3.37
N LEU A 174 3.78 7.96 -2.45
CA LEU A 174 2.39 7.91 -2.00
C LEU A 174 2.31 8.69 -0.69
N SER A 175 1.34 9.57 -0.56
CA SER A 175 1.21 10.42 0.61
C SER A 175 -0.25 10.53 1.07
N HIS A 176 -0.44 10.45 2.38
CA HIS A 176 -1.71 10.72 3.06
C HIS A 176 -1.48 11.77 4.13
N PRO A 177 -1.39 13.07 3.74
CA PRO A 177 -1.00 14.13 4.66
C PRO A 177 -2.12 14.43 5.65
N TYR A 178 -1.81 14.38 6.95
CA TYR A 178 -2.67 14.88 8.01
C TYR A 178 -1.83 15.62 9.08
N ILE A 179 -2.47 16.27 10.05
CA ILE A 179 -1.86 17.31 10.91
C ILE A 179 -0.55 16.87 11.58
N ASP A 180 -0.41 15.60 11.94
CA ASP A 180 0.76 15.08 12.65
C ASP A 180 1.83 14.47 11.71
N CYS A 181 1.62 14.55 10.40
CA CYS A 181 2.56 14.05 9.41
C CYS A 181 3.37 15.20 8.81
N SER A 182 4.65 15.26 9.15
CA SER A 182 5.57 16.10 8.40
C SER A 182 5.82 15.49 7.04
N LEU A 183 5.46 16.21 5.97
CA LEU A 183 5.80 15.80 4.61
C LEU A 183 7.33 15.87 4.44
N ASN A 184 7.95 14.72 4.55
CA ASN A 184 9.36 14.53 4.17
C ASN A 184 9.48 14.12 2.69
N ALA A 185 8.45 14.45 1.86
CA ALA A 185 8.47 14.15 0.45
C ALA A 185 9.83 14.51 -0.11
N ASN A 186 10.58 13.50 -0.50
CA ASN A 186 11.92 13.67 -1.00
C ASN A 186 11.86 14.67 -2.17
N LYS A 187 12.49 15.84 -2.03
CA LYS A 187 12.46 16.93 -3.03
C LYS A 187 12.90 16.50 -4.43
N GLN A 188 13.40 15.26 -4.55
CA GLN A 188 13.84 14.64 -5.81
C GLN A 188 12.75 13.85 -6.52
N SER A 189 11.61 13.55 -5.85
CA SER A 189 10.54 12.77 -6.47
C SER A 189 9.77 13.61 -7.48
N LYS A 190 9.62 13.09 -8.71
CA LYS A 190 8.89 13.76 -9.80
C LYS A 190 7.40 13.51 -9.76
N ILE A 191 6.98 12.40 -9.12
CA ILE A 191 5.59 11.96 -9.08
C ILE A 191 5.18 11.78 -7.62
N VAL A 192 4.11 12.46 -7.21
CA VAL A 192 3.54 12.33 -5.87
C VAL A 192 2.02 12.14 -6.01
N PHE A 193 1.49 11.09 -5.42
CA PHE A 193 0.06 10.84 -5.31
C PHE A 193 -0.40 11.13 -3.88
N TYR A 194 -1.53 11.84 -3.76
CA TYR A 194 -2.07 12.27 -2.47
C TYR A 194 -3.47 11.71 -2.23
N GLY A 195 -3.72 11.22 -1.01
CA GLY A 195 -5.04 10.95 -0.45
C GLY A 195 -5.53 12.05 0.49
N HIS A 196 -6.46 11.72 1.38
CA HIS A 196 -6.99 12.52 2.50
C HIS A 196 -7.99 13.62 2.13
N SER A 197 -7.76 14.36 1.06
CA SER A 197 -8.57 15.56 0.77
C SER A 197 -9.91 15.26 0.09
N HIS A 198 -10.14 14.05 -0.39
CA HIS A 198 -11.29 13.61 -1.18
C HIS A 198 -11.57 14.48 -2.42
N PHE A 199 -10.55 15.20 -2.91
CA PHE A 199 -10.64 16.04 -4.09
C PHE A 199 -9.69 15.56 -5.18
N TYR A 200 -10.22 15.42 -6.40
CA TYR A 200 -9.37 15.20 -7.56
C TYR A 200 -8.70 16.51 -7.99
N LYS A 201 -7.36 16.54 -7.97
CA LYS A 201 -6.57 17.68 -8.44
C LYS A 201 -5.25 17.22 -9.05
N ILE A 202 -4.97 17.67 -10.27
CA ILE A 202 -3.66 17.51 -10.89
C ILE A 202 -2.88 18.81 -10.76
N LYS A 203 -1.67 18.74 -10.19
CA LYS A 203 -0.70 19.84 -10.21
C LYS A 203 0.54 19.39 -10.97
N ASN A 204 0.86 20.07 -12.05
CA ASN A 204 2.13 19.88 -12.75
C ASN A 204 3.15 20.86 -12.15
N PHE A 205 4.13 20.34 -11.43
CA PHE A 205 5.30 21.10 -11.01
C PHE A 205 6.31 21.05 -12.15
N LEU A 206 6.17 21.94 -13.14
CA LEU A 206 7.26 22.22 -14.05
C LEU A 206 8.36 22.90 -13.24
N SER A 207 9.45 22.18 -12.97
CA SER A 207 10.68 22.82 -12.50
C SER A 207 11.05 23.87 -13.55
N GLN A 208 10.97 25.15 -13.20
CA GLN A 208 11.61 26.19 -13.98
C GLN A 208 13.11 25.94 -13.87
N VAL A 209 13.67 25.20 -14.80
CA VAL A 209 15.12 25.24 -15.05
C VAL A 209 15.39 26.60 -15.63
N ARG A 210 15.84 27.52 -14.79
CA ARG A 210 16.47 28.76 -15.26
C ARG A 210 17.86 28.39 -15.73
N TYR A 211 18.09 28.48 -17.02
CA TYR A 211 19.40 28.47 -17.61
C TYR A 211 20.15 29.75 -17.23
#